data_ce1c8dfd4f594ef3edb85fe64458b544
#
_entry.id   ce1c8dfd4f594ef3edb85fe64458b544
#
_cell.length_a   1.000
_cell.length_b   1.000
_cell.length_c   1.000
_cell.angle_alpha   90.00
_cell.angle_beta   90.00
_cell.angle_gamma   90.00
#
_symmetry.space_group_name_H-M   'P 1'
#
loop_
_entity.id
_entity.type
_entity.pdbx_description
1 polymer ?
#
loop_
_entity_poly.entity_id
_entity_poly.type
_entity_poly.pdbx_seq_one_letter_code
_entity_poly.pdbx_strand_id
1 'polypeptide(L)'
;CSAAMREIGAALRERSYDLLVCATLALVLVLLGAAGLYWVEGDLQPEQFGSIPRALWWAVITLTTVGYGDAYPVTALGRLIGSAVAIGGVLLVALPTGIVAAAFSDAMQRRREAMARALEEMEGAGLE
;
A
#
# COMPACT_ATOMS: atom_id res chain seq x y z
N CYS A 1 -17.82 -12.29 13.73
CA CYS A 1 -16.78 -12.15 12.70
C CYS A 1 -17.32 -11.67 11.35
N SER A 2 -18.45 -12.21 10.87
CA SER A 2 -18.99 -11.83 9.56
C SER A 2 -19.50 -10.38 9.48
N ALA A 3 -20.08 -9.84 10.55
CA ALA A 3 -20.57 -8.46 10.61
C ALA A 3 -19.41 -7.46 10.55
N ALA A 4 -18.31 -7.72 11.30
CA ALA A 4 -17.13 -6.88 11.28
C ALA A 4 -16.47 -6.87 9.89
N MET A 5 -16.38 -8.02 9.24
CA MET A 5 -15.84 -8.13 7.88
C MET A 5 -16.71 -7.39 6.84
N ARG A 6 -18.04 -7.41 7.00
CA ARG A 6 -18.95 -6.65 6.14
C ARG A 6 -18.77 -5.14 6.31
N GLU A 7 -18.63 -4.68 7.54
CA GLU A 7 -18.40 -3.25 7.84
C GLU A 7 -17.06 -2.77 7.28
N ILE A 8 -16.00 -3.57 7.42
CA ILE A 8 -14.68 -3.28 6.85
C ILE A 8 -14.77 -3.27 5.33
N GLY A 9 -15.42 -4.25 4.74
CA GLY A 9 -15.63 -4.32 3.30
C GLY A 9 -16.42 -3.14 2.76
N ALA A 10 -17.45 -2.69 3.46
CA ALA A 10 -18.24 -1.50 3.10
C ALA A 10 -17.39 -0.24 3.20
N ALA A 11 -16.60 -0.08 4.26
CA ALA A 11 -15.73 1.06 4.44
C ALA A 11 -14.63 1.11 3.37
N LEU A 12 -14.06 -0.03 2.99
CA LEU A 12 -13.10 -0.13 1.89
C LEU A 12 -13.74 0.21 0.54
N ARG A 13 -15.01 -0.17 0.32
CA ARG A 13 -15.76 0.21 -0.88
C ARG A 13 -15.97 1.70 -0.99
N GLU A 14 -16.29 2.37 0.10
CA GLU A 14 -16.45 3.82 0.12
C GLU A 14 -15.16 4.53 -0.27
N ARG A 15 -14.00 3.93 0.07
CA ARG A 15 -12.67 4.46 -0.22
C ARG A 15 -11.98 3.78 -1.40
N SER A 16 -12.74 3.06 -2.22
CA SER A 16 -12.19 2.32 -3.37
C SER A 16 -11.52 3.24 -4.40
N TYR A 17 -12.02 4.45 -4.58
CA TYR A 17 -11.41 5.45 -5.46
C TYR A 17 -10.00 5.82 -4.97
N ASP A 18 -9.85 6.11 -3.69
CA ASP A 18 -8.56 6.45 -3.10
C ASP A 18 -7.57 5.30 -3.20
N LEU A 19 -8.02 4.07 -2.97
CA LEU A 19 -7.20 2.87 -3.12
C LEU A 19 -6.80 2.65 -4.58
N LEU A 20 -7.70 2.90 -5.52
CA LEU A 20 -7.41 2.79 -6.94
C LEU A 20 -6.37 3.82 -7.38
N VAL A 21 -6.47 5.05 -6.90
CA VAL A 21 -5.48 6.11 -7.17
C VAL A 21 -4.10 5.69 -6.63
N CYS A 22 -4.05 5.19 -5.40
CA CYS A 22 -2.79 4.71 -4.80
C CYS A 22 -2.18 3.56 -5.60
N ALA A 23 -2.99 2.59 -6.01
CA ALA A 23 -2.54 1.45 -6.81
C ALA A 23 -2.01 1.90 -8.17
N THR A 24 -2.68 2.86 -8.82
CA THR A 24 -2.26 3.42 -10.10
C THR A 24 -0.93 4.15 -9.98
N LEU A 25 -0.77 4.98 -8.94
CA LEU A 25 0.48 5.69 -8.67
C LEU A 25 1.62 4.72 -8.38
N ALA A 26 1.35 3.65 -7.62
CA ALA A 26 2.33 2.61 -7.34
C ALA A 26 2.76 1.89 -8.63
N LEU A 27 1.81 1.56 -9.50
CA LEU A 27 2.10 0.93 -10.79
C LEU A 27 2.94 1.85 -11.67
N VAL A 28 2.61 3.13 -11.75
CA VAL A 28 3.38 4.13 -12.51
C VAL A 28 4.80 4.23 -11.95
N LEU A 29 4.96 4.30 -10.64
CA LEU A 29 6.28 4.39 -10.00
C LEU A 29 7.12 3.14 -10.28
N VAL A 30 6.52 1.95 -10.22
CA VAL A 30 7.18 0.68 -10.52
C VAL A 30 7.64 0.65 -11.99
N LEU A 31 6.77 1.04 -12.92
CA LEU A 31 7.10 1.05 -14.35
C LEU A 31 8.19 2.07 -14.68
N LEU A 32 8.12 3.27 -14.12
CA LEU A 32 9.12 4.31 -14.33
C LEU A 32 10.47 3.91 -13.72
N GLY A 33 10.46 3.34 -12.53
CA GLY A 33 11.65 2.84 -11.86
C GLY A 33 12.32 1.71 -12.63
N ALA A 34 11.52 0.76 -13.11
CA ALA A 34 11.99 -0.35 -13.92
C ALA A 34 12.60 0.13 -15.23
N ALA A 35 11.92 1.02 -15.95
CA ALA A 35 12.41 1.60 -17.20
C ALA A 35 13.71 2.38 -16.98
N GLY A 36 13.78 3.17 -15.92
CA GLY A 36 14.98 3.94 -15.56
C GLY A 36 16.18 3.05 -15.29
N LEU A 37 15.99 2.02 -14.48
CA LEU A 37 17.08 1.07 -14.16
C LEU A 37 17.46 0.18 -15.35
N TYR A 38 16.48 -0.21 -16.15
CA TYR A 38 16.77 -0.91 -17.40
C TYR A 38 17.71 -0.08 -18.30
N TRP A 39 17.43 1.20 -18.42
CA TRP A 39 18.23 2.08 -19.26
C TRP A 39 19.64 2.33 -18.68
N VAL A 40 19.72 2.55 -17.37
CA VAL A 40 20.97 2.93 -16.71
C VAL A 40 21.85 1.71 -16.38
N GLU A 41 21.24 0.61 -15.92
CA GLU A 41 21.95 -0.58 -15.41
C GLU A 41 21.93 -1.78 -16.37
N GLY A 42 21.08 -1.75 -17.38
CA GLY A 42 20.82 -2.91 -18.24
C GLY A 42 22.07 -3.45 -18.95
N ASP A 43 22.95 -2.56 -19.41
CA ASP A 43 24.20 -2.94 -20.07
C ASP A 43 25.25 -3.48 -19.08
N LEU A 44 25.29 -2.95 -17.87
CA LEU A 44 26.22 -3.35 -16.81
C LEU A 44 25.77 -4.62 -16.09
N GLN A 45 24.48 -4.77 -15.90
CA GLN A 45 23.87 -5.88 -15.17
C GLN A 45 22.76 -6.52 -16.01
N PRO A 46 23.09 -7.19 -17.14
CA PRO A 46 22.04 -7.71 -18.03
C PRO A 46 21.21 -8.82 -17.41
N GLU A 47 21.73 -9.55 -16.43
CA GLU A 47 20.94 -10.59 -15.74
C GLU A 47 19.87 -10.02 -14.84
N GLN A 48 20.12 -8.88 -14.21
CA GLN A 48 19.22 -8.24 -13.27
C GLN A 48 18.34 -7.16 -13.92
N PHE A 49 18.89 -6.39 -14.85
CA PHE A 49 18.24 -5.22 -15.42
C PHE A 49 18.23 -5.21 -16.95
N GLY A 50 18.57 -6.33 -17.58
CA GLY A 50 18.70 -6.43 -19.03
C GLY A 50 17.39 -6.50 -19.81
N SER A 51 16.25 -6.48 -19.12
CA SER A 51 14.93 -6.40 -19.73
C SER A 51 13.97 -5.69 -18.78
N ILE A 52 12.86 -5.16 -19.31
CA ILE A 52 11.83 -4.53 -18.47
C ILE A 52 11.27 -5.52 -17.43
N PRO A 53 10.91 -6.78 -17.77
CA PRO A 53 10.45 -7.74 -16.75
C PRO A 53 11.46 -8.00 -15.62
N ARG A 54 12.75 -8.05 -15.95
CA ARG A 54 13.80 -8.21 -14.92
C ARG A 54 13.91 -7.00 -14.01
N ALA A 55 13.89 -5.81 -14.59
CA ALA A 55 13.90 -4.56 -13.84
C ALA A 55 12.62 -4.37 -13.01
N LEU A 56 11.48 -4.84 -13.51
CA LEU A 56 10.20 -4.83 -12.77
C LEU A 56 10.29 -5.66 -11.49
N TRP A 57 10.96 -6.79 -11.51
CA TRP A 57 11.17 -7.60 -10.31
C TRP A 57 11.82 -6.76 -9.20
N TRP A 58 12.93 -6.10 -9.52
CA TRP A 58 13.61 -5.21 -8.59
C TRP A 58 12.69 -4.08 -8.10
N ALA A 59 11.95 -3.45 -9.00
CA ALA A 59 11.07 -2.32 -8.66
C ALA A 59 9.96 -2.76 -7.69
N VAL A 60 9.36 -3.92 -7.92
CA VAL A 60 8.31 -4.47 -7.05
C VAL A 60 8.84 -4.78 -5.67
N ILE A 61 9.96 -5.52 -5.56
CA ILE A 61 10.52 -5.88 -4.24
C ILE A 61 11.06 -4.66 -3.49
N THR A 62 11.43 -3.61 -4.20
CA THR A 62 11.89 -2.35 -3.59
C THR A 62 10.70 -1.54 -3.10
N LEU A 63 9.68 -1.35 -3.93
CA LEU A 63 8.48 -0.61 -3.56
C LEU A 63 7.75 -1.25 -2.38
N THR A 64 7.64 -2.57 -2.37
CA THR A 64 6.98 -3.32 -1.29
C THR A 64 7.85 -3.47 -0.04
N THR A 65 9.06 -2.97 -0.05
CA THR A 65 10.04 -3.06 1.04
C THR A 65 10.52 -4.48 1.36
N VAL A 66 10.29 -5.45 0.48
CA VAL A 66 10.77 -6.83 0.65
C VAL A 66 12.30 -6.87 0.60
N GLY A 67 12.88 -6.30 -0.48
CA GLY A 67 14.31 -6.09 -0.58
C GLY A 67 15.15 -7.36 -0.46
N TYR A 68 14.94 -8.36 -1.31
CA TYR A 68 15.72 -9.61 -1.26
C TYR A 68 17.23 -9.40 -1.43
N GLY A 69 17.64 -8.31 -2.11
CA GLY A 69 19.05 -8.03 -2.33
C GLY A 69 19.68 -8.83 -3.49
N ASP A 70 18.88 -9.52 -4.27
CA ASP A 70 19.32 -10.26 -5.46
C ASP A 70 19.58 -9.36 -6.67
N ALA A 71 18.96 -8.18 -6.68
CA ALA A 71 19.14 -7.16 -7.70
C ALA A 71 19.15 -5.78 -7.05
N TYR A 72 20.13 -4.96 -7.40
CA TYR A 72 20.25 -3.58 -6.89
C TYR A 72 21.15 -2.77 -7.83
N PRO A 73 20.92 -1.44 -7.92
CA PRO A 73 21.74 -0.59 -8.77
C PRO A 73 23.17 -0.43 -8.23
N VAL A 74 24.16 -0.40 -9.13
CA VAL A 74 25.57 -0.21 -8.79
C VAL A 74 26.10 1.14 -9.28
N THR A 75 25.41 1.80 -10.22
CA THR A 75 25.82 3.13 -10.72
C THR A 75 25.29 4.24 -9.81
N ALA A 76 25.92 5.42 -9.83
CA ALA A 76 25.47 6.57 -9.07
C ALA A 76 24.07 7.01 -9.51
N LEU A 77 23.82 7.08 -10.82
CA LEU A 77 22.52 7.45 -11.37
C LEU A 77 21.45 6.39 -11.05
N GLY A 78 21.78 5.11 -11.17
CA GLY A 78 20.90 4.02 -10.78
C GLY A 78 20.54 4.05 -9.30
N ARG A 79 21.47 4.34 -8.43
CA ARG A 79 21.24 4.51 -6.99
C ARG A 79 20.35 5.72 -6.69
N LEU A 80 20.50 6.79 -7.45
CA LEU A 80 19.61 7.96 -7.32
C LEU A 80 18.18 7.62 -7.71
N ILE A 81 18.00 6.93 -8.84
CA ILE A 81 16.67 6.45 -9.27
C ILE A 81 16.11 5.47 -8.24
N GLY A 82 16.93 4.54 -7.77
CA GLY A 82 16.55 3.56 -6.75
C GLY A 82 16.12 4.22 -5.44
N SER A 83 16.81 5.26 -5.03
CA SER A 83 16.44 6.04 -3.84
C SER A 83 15.09 6.71 -4.01
N ALA A 84 14.83 7.29 -5.18
CA ALA A 84 13.54 7.91 -5.49
C ALA A 84 12.40 6.89 -5.45
N VAL A 85 12.61 5.70 -6.02
CA VAL A 85 11.64 4.59 -5.99
C VAL A 85 11.40 4.12 -4.56
N ALA A 86 12.46 3.97 -3.77
CA ALA A 86 12.36 3.52 -2.39
C ALA A 86 11.56 4.51 -1.52
N ILE A 87 11.90 5.79 -1.61
CA ILE A 87 11.20 6.84 -0.84
C ILE A 87 9.75 6.96 -1.31
N GLY A 88 9.53 7.02 -2.61
CA GLY A 88 8.18 7.07 -3.19
C GLY A 88 7.36 5.85 -2.84
N GLY A 89 7.99 4.68 -2.84
CA GLY A 89 7.34 3.41 -2.47
C GLY A 89 6.87 3.40 -1.02
N VAL A 90 7.69 3.84 -0.09
CA VAL A 90 7.33 3.94 1.33
C VAL A 90 6.13 4.87 1.51
N LEU A 91 6.14 6.03 0.88
CA LEU A 91 5.02 6.98 0.94
C LEU A 91 3.74 6.43 0.33
N LEU A 92 3.84 5.76 -0.82
CA LEU A 92 2.69 5.18 -1.51
C LEU A 92 2.10 3.97 -0.78
N VAL A 93 2.90 3.15 -0.12
CA VAL A 93 2.43 2.01 0.68
C VAL A 93 1.80 2.50 1.98
N ALA A 94 2.27 3.60 2.54
CA ALA A 94 1.71 4.18 3.76
C ALA A 94 0.25 4.64 3.58
N LEU A 95 -0.11 5.16 2.40
CA LEU A 95 -1.47 5.67 2.13
C LEU A 95 -2.54 4.57 2.19
N PRO A 96 -2.47 3.45 1.44
CA PRO A 96 -3.47 2.38 1.55
C PRO A 96 -3.45 1.71 2.93
N THR A 97 -2.30 1.60 3.57
CA THR A 97 -2.20 1.09 4.95
C THR A 97 -2.98 1.97 5.91
N GLY A 98 -2.84 3.29 5.78
CA GLY A 98 -3.59 4.26 6.58
C GLY A 98 -5.10 4.19 6.32
N ILE A 99 -5.52 4.03 5.07
CA ILE A 99 -6.93 3.89 4.68
C ILE A 99 -7.53 2.63 5.31
N VAL A 100 -6.84 1.50 5.23
CA VAL A 100 -7.29 0.23 5.84
C VAL A 100 -7.38 0.37 7.37
N ALA A 101 -6.38 0.98 7.99
CA ALA A 101 -6.37 1.22 9.44
C ALA A 101 -7.52 2.14 9.87
N ALA A 102 -7.79 3.21 9.10
CA ALA A 102 -8.90 4.12 9.36
C ALA A 102 -10.25 3.41 9.22
N ALA A 103 -10.43 2.58 8.19
CA ALA A 103 -11.65 1.80 7.98
C ALA A 103 -11.91 0.84 9.16
N PHE A 104 -10.86 0.18 9.63
CA PHE A 104 -10.96 -0.71 10.79
C PHE A 104 -11.32 0.08 12.07
N SER A 105 -10.67 1.22 12.29
CA SER A 105 -10.94 2.10 13.44
C SER A 105 -12.38 2.61 13.44
N ASP A 106 -12.88 3.05 12.28
CA ASP A 106 -14.27 3.52 12.12
C ASP A 106 -15.28 2.39 12.42
N ALA A 107 -15.03 1.18 11.94
CA ALA A 107 -15.86 0.01 12.20
C ALA A 107 -15.92 -0.31 13.70
N MET A 108 -14.78 -0.24 14.39
CA MET A 108 -14.71 -0.47 15.84
C MET A 108 -15.45 0.63 16.62
N GLN A 109 -15.31 1.87 16.19
CA GLN A 109 -16.00 2.99 16.83
C GLN A 109 -17.53 2.88 16.68
N ARG A 110 -18.04 2.55 15.50
CA ARG A 110 -19.48 2.31 15.27
C ARG A 110 -20.04 1.22 16.17
N ARG A 111 -19.28 0.15 16.39
CA ARG A 111 -19.63 -0.93 17.31
C ARG A 111 -19.75 -0.44 18.73
N ARG A 112 -18.79 0.35 19.20
CA ARG A 112 -18.79 0.92 20.56
C ARG A 112 -20.00 1.84 20.78
N GLU A 113 -20.31 2.68 19.82
CA GLU A 113 -21.46 3.58 19.85
C GLU A 113 -22.77 2.80 19.88
N ALA A 114 -22.89 1.76 19.03
CA ALA A 114 -24.08 0.91 19.01
C ALA A 114 -24.29 0.17 20.34
N MET A 115 -23.20 -0.33 20.93
CA MET A 115 -23.26 -0.99 22.25
C MET A 115 -23.64 0.00 23.35
N ALA A 116 -23.08 1.20 23.33
CA ALA A 116 -23.41 2.25 24.30
C ALA A 116 -24.89 2.63 24.24
N ARG A 117 -25.44 2.81 23.04
CA ARG A 117 -26.87 3.09 22.86
C ARG A 117 -27.76 1.96 23.37
N ALA A 118 -27.38 0.71 23.08
CA ALA A 118 -28.12 -0.46 23.55
C ALA A 118 -28.15 -0.51 25.09
N LEU A 119 -27.04 -0.19 25.75
CA LEU A 119 -26.95 -0.12 27.21
C LEU A 119 -27.82 1.01 27.79
N GLU A 120 -27.80 2.18 27.17
CA GLU A 120 -28.65 3.31 27.58
C GLU A 120 -30.14 2.97 27.45
N GLU A 121 -30.53 2.31 26.34
CA GLU A 121 -31.91 1.85 26.14
C GLU A 121 -32.34 0.84 27.20
N MET A 122 -31.44 -0.09 27.56
CA MET A 122 -31.70 -1.08 28.61
C MET A 122 -31.83 -0.43 29.98
N GLU A 123 -30.98 0.53 30.30
CA GLU A 123 -31.05 1.29 31.57
C GLU A 123 -32.32 2.14 31.63
N GLY A 124 -32.66 2.79 30.53
CA GLY A 124 -33.90 3.56 30.42
C GLY A 124 -35.16 2.69 30.59
N ALA A 125 -35.17 1.49 29.99
CA ALA A 125 -36.26 0.54 30.14
C ALA A 125 -36.36 -0.06 31.57
N GLY A 126 -35.22 -0.20 32.24
CA GLY A 126 -35.14 -0.71 33.60
C GLY A 126 -35.61 0.30 34.67
N LEU A 127 -35.68 1.59 34.33
CA LEU A 127 -36.14 2.64 35.22
C LEU A 127 -37.67 2.90 35.13
N GLU A 128 -38.35 2.37 34.15
CA GLU A 128 -39.81 2.39 34.01
C GLU A 128 -40.46 1.15 34.66
#